data_5c782c66c4d97c3d500d6e4aee603654
#
_entry.id   5c782c66c4d97c3d500d6e4aee603654
#
_cell.length_a   1.000
_cell.length_b   1.000
_cell.length_c   1.000
_cell.angle_alpha   90.00
_cell.angle_beta   90.00
_cell.angle_gamma   90.00
#
_symmetry.space_group_name_H-M   'P 1'
#
loop_
_entity.id
_entity.type
_entity.pdbx_description
1 polymer ?
#
loop_
_entity_poly.entity_id
_entity_poly.type
_entity_poly.pdbx_seq_one_letter_code
_entity_poly.pdbx_strand_id
1 'polypeptide(L)' 'MAERDDIHKTLLNEDPEFRTWNDEHHKLESRLAVLAAKSSVSPEEELEEKTLKKRKLHLKDQMAAKMRGHSMAGTA' A
#
# COMPACT_ATOMS: atom_id res chain seq x y z
N MET A 1 7.19 0.70 17.81
CA MET A 1 7.87 0.01 16.71
C MET A 1 7.41 -1.39 16.55
N ALA A 2 7.60 -2.24 17.56
CA ALA A 2 7.08 -3.60 17.54
C ALA A 2 5.55 -3.63 17.37
N GLU A 3 4.86 -2.68 17.97
CA GLU A 3 3.40 -2.60 17.90
C GLU A 3 2.89 -2.42 16.46
N ARG A 4 3.56 -1.60 15.65
CA ARG A 4 3.16 -1.37 14.27
C ARG A 4 3.29 -2.64 13.44
N ASP A 5 4.40 -3.35 13.62
CA ASP A 5 4.64 -4.59 12.89
C ASP A 5 3.64 -5.65 13.30
N ASP A 6 3.30 -5.72 14.60
CA ASP A 6 2.32 -6.68 15.11
C ASP A 6 0.93 -6.39 14.55
N ILE A 7 0.52 -5.13 14.53
CA ILE A 7 -0.78 -4.74 13.99
C ILE A 7 -0.85 -5.07 12.51
N HIS A 8 0.20 -4.77 11.77
CA HIS A 8 0.27 -5.05 10.34
C HIS A 8 0.13 -6.56 10.07
N LYS A 9 0.89 -7.36 10.79
CA LYS A 9 0.83 -8.82 10.65
C LYS A 9 -0.53 -9.37 11.03
N THR A 10 -1.12 -8.87 12.10
CA THR A 10 -2.44 -9.28 12.55
C THR A 10 -3.48 -9.01 11.48
N LEU A 11 -3.47 -7.82 10.91
CA LEU A 11 -4.41 -7.45 9.86
C LEU A 11 -4.21 -8.28 8.59
N LEU A 12 -2.96 -8.59 8.24
CA LEU A 12 -2.68 -9.45 7.09
C LEU A 12 -3.27 -10.85 7.27
N ASN A 13 -3.28 -11.34 8.50
CA ASN A 13 -3.80 -12.67 8.80
C ASN A 13 -5.33 -12.69 8.95
N GLU A 14 -5.91 -11.66 9.56
CA GLU A 14 -7.30 -11.67 9.98
C GLU A 14 -8.24 -10.89 9.07
N ASP A 15 -7.72 -9.91 8.33
CA ASP A 15 -8.54 -9.02 7.53
C ASP A 15 -8.31 -9.25 6.03
N PRO A 16 -9.26 -9.88 5.33
CA PRO A 16 -9.11 -10.13 3.89
C PRO A 16 -8.99 -8.85 3.07
N GLU A 17 -9.68 -7.79 3.47
CA GLU A 17 -9.63 -6.50 2.78
C GLU A 17 -8.23 -5.87 2.89
N PHE A 18 -7.68 -5.87 4.10
CA PHE A 18 -6.32 -5.38 4.33
C PHE A 18 -5.30 -6.16 3.51
N ARG A 19 -5.46 -7.47 3.45
CA ARG A 19 -4.60 -8.34 2.66
C ARG A 19 -4.65 -8.01 1.18
N THR A 20 -5.86 -7.77 0.66
CA THR A 20 -6.06 -7.37 -0.73
C THR A 20 -5.36 -6.04 -1.02
N TRP A 21 -5.50 -5.07 -0.13
CA TRP A 21 -4.83 -3.77 -0.28
C TRP A 21 -3.31 -3.92 -0.27
N ASN A 22 -2.80 -4.78 0.61
CA ASN A 22 -1.37 -5.04 0.70
C ASN A 22 -0.83 -5.67 -0.59
N ASP A 23 -1.56 -6.64 -1.14
CA ASP A 23 -1.18 -7.28 -2.41
C ASP A 23 -1.19 -6.28 -3.56
N GLU A 24 -2.21 -5.45 -3.63
CA GLU A 24 -2.30 -4.41 -4.66
C GLU A 24 -1.16 -3.41 -4.51
N HIS A 25 -0.86 -3.00 -3.29
CA HIS A 25 0.23 -2.08 -3.01
C HIS A 25 1.57 -2.63 -3.52
N HIS A 26 1.83 -3.90 -3.28
CA HIS A 26 3.05 -4.56 -3.76
C HIS A 26 3.10 -4.62 -5.28
N LYS A 27 1.98 -4.90 -5.94
CA LYS A 27 1.92 -4.90 -7.41
C LYS A 27 2.23 -3.53 -7.98
N LEU A 28 1.67 -2.48 -7.37
CA LEU A 28 1.93 -1.11 -7.80
C LEU A 28 3.40 -0.74 -7.61
N GLU A 29 4.00 -1.13 -6.49
CA GLU A 29 5.42 -0.87 -6.23
C GLU A 29 6.31 -1.57 -7.26
N SER A 30 5.99 -2.81 -7.59
CA SER A 30 6.75 -3.58 -8.59
C SER A 30 6.71 -2.89 -9.95
N ARG A 31 5.53 -2.44 -10.38
CA ARG A 31 5.40 -1.73 -11.65
C ARG A 31 6.13 -0.39 -11.64
N LEU A 32 6.01 0.35 -10.54
CA LEU A 32 6.70 1.63 -10.39
C LEU A 32 8.21 1.44 -10.44
N ALA A 33 8.73 0.36 -9.84
CA ALA A 33 10.15 0.05 -9.89
C ALA A 33 10.61 -0.21 -11.33
N VAL A 34 9.80 -0.90 -12.12
CA VAL A 34 10.10 -1.15 -13.54
C VAL A 34 10.17 0.16 -14.30
N LEU A 35 9.19 1.06 -14.09
CA LEU A 35 9.17 2.36 -14.77
C LEU A 35 10.36 3.22 -14.34
N ALA A 36 10.70 3.20 -13.06
CA ALA A 36 11.83 3.96 -12.53
C ALA A 36 13.18 3.48 -13.09
N ALA A 37 13.28 2.20 -13.44
CA ALA A 37 14.51 1.63 -13.98
C ALA A 37 14.72 1.95 -15.45
N LYS A 38 13.70 2.44 -16.15
CA LYS A 38 13.81 2.78 -17.56
C LYS A 38 14.62 4.06 -17.75
N SER A 39 15.45 4.10 -18.77
CA SER A 39 16.23 5.30 -19.09
C SER A 39 15.35 6.39 -19.69
N SER A 40 14.25 6.01 -20.34
CA SER A 40 13.26 6.98 -20.83
C SER A 40 11.90 6.30 -20.80
N VAL A 41 10.88 7.11 -20.57
CA VAL A 41 9.49 6.63 -20.52
C VAL A 41 8.66 7.38 -21.57
N SER A 42 7.67 6.69 -22.14
CA SER A 42 6.73 7.30 -23.06
C SER A 42 5.74 8.18 -22.30
N PRO A 43 5.03 9.09 -23.02
CA PRO A 43 3.98 9.87 -22.35
C PRO A 43 2.91 9.01 -21.68
N GLU A 44 2.60 7.87 -22.27
CA GLU A 44 1.64 6.93 -21.68
C GLU A 44 2.17 6.33 -20.38
N GLU A 45 3.46 6.02 -20.35
CA GLU A 45 4.09 5.49 -19.14
C GLU A 45 4.22 6.55 -18.05
N GLU A 46 4.45 7.81 -18.44
CA GLU A 46 4.45 8.91 -17.47
C GLU A 46 3.10 9.06 -16.81
N LEU A 47 2.02 8.95 -17.59
CA LEU A 47 0.66 9.01 -17.07
C LEU A 47 0.38 7.82 -16.15
N GLU A 48 0.83 6.64 -16.57
CA GLU A 48 0.71 5.42 -15.76
C GLU A 48 1.40 5.62 -14.42
N GLU A 49 2.62 6.15 -14.42
CA GLU A 49 3.39 6.39 -13.19
C GLU A 49 2.61 7.29 -12.23
N LYS A 50 2.06 8.37 -12.73
CA LYS A 50 1.27 9.30 -11.90
C LYS A 50 0.05 8.61 -11.32
N THR A 51 -0.65 7.83 -12.13
CA THR A 51 -1.83 7.10 -11.70
C THR A 51 -1.49 6.07 -10.62
N LEU A 52 -0.40 5.32 -10.83
CA LEU A 52 0.04 4.31 -9.88
C LEU A 52 0.47 4.91 -8.55
N LYS A 53 1.18 6.04 -8.59
CA LYS A 53 1.59 6.75 -7.37
C LYS A 53 0.39 7.22 -6.58
N LYS A 54 -0.61 7.76 -7.26
CA LYS A 54 -1.85 8.22 -6.64
C LYS A 54 -2.59 7.05 -5.97
N ARG A 55 -2.70 5.95 -6.69
CA ARG A 55 -3.35 4.73 -6.18
C ARG A 55 -2.60 4.17 -4.99
N LYS A 56 -1.28 4.11 -5.08
CA LYS A 56 -0.43 3.63 -3.99
C LYS A 56 -0.62 4.45 -2.73
N LEU A 57 -0.65 5.78 -2.86
CA LEU A 57 -0.87 6.67 -1.73
C LEU A 57 -2.24 6.44 -1.12
N HIS A 58 -3.26 6.29 -1.96
CA HIS A 58 -4.62 6.03 -1.49
C HIS A 58 -4.70 4.72 -0.69
N LEU A 59 -4.05 3.67 -1.19
CA LEU A 59 -3.98 2.38 -0.49
C LEU A 59 -3.26 2.51 0.84
N LYS A 60 -2.15 3.23 0.87
CA LYS A 60 -1.41 3.46 2.12
C LYS A 60 -2.27 4.19 3.14
N ASP A 61 -3.03 5.18 2.70
CA ASP A 61 -3.92 5.93 3.59
C ASP A 61 -5.01 5.03 4.16
N GLN A 62 -5.61 4.19 3.33
CA GLN A 62 -6.62 3.23 3.78
C GLN A 62 -6.06 2.23 4.78
N MET A 63 -4.88 1.70 4.48
CA MET A 63 -4.22 0.74 5.37
C MET A 63 -3.85 1.39 6.70
N ALA A 64 -3.32 2.61 6.65
CA ALA A 64 -2.97 3.35 7.86
C ALA A 64 -4.20 3.65 8.72
N ALA A 65 -5.31 4.03 8.09
CA ALA A 65 -6.56 4.29 8.80
C ALA A 65 -7.08 3.03 9.50
N LYS A 66 -6.99 1.89 8.82
CA LYS A 66 -7.41 0.61 9.39
C LYS A 66 -6.52 0.20 10.56
N MET A 67 -5.23 0.41 10.43
CA MET A 67 -4.28 0.12 11.51
C MET A 67 -4.56 1.00 12.74
N ARG A 68 -4.84 2.28 12.52
CA ARG A 68 -5.18 3.19 13.62
C ARG A 68 -6.45 2.77 14.32
N GLY A 69 -7.47 2.40 13.54
CA GLY A 69 -8.73 1.92 14.09
C GLY A 69 -8.54 0.66 14.92
N HIS A 70 -7.72 -0.25 14.44
CA HIS A 70 -7.41 -1.49 15.16
C HIS A 70 -6.69 -1.20 16.48
N SER A 71 -5.71 -0.29 16.42
CA SER A 71 -4.94 0.10 17.60
C SER A 71 -5.84 0.77 18.65
N MET A 72 -6.74 1.65 18.22
CA MET A 72 -7.69 2.32 19.13
C MET A 72 -8.65 1.32 19.75
N ALA A 73 -9.14 0.37 18.97
CA ALA A 73 -10.01 -0.68 19.49
C ALA A 73 -9.31 -1.54 20.53
N GLY A 74 -8.01 -1.77 20.33
CA GLY A 74 -7.21 -2.54 21.27
C GLY A 74 -6.95 -1.83 22.59
N THR A 75 -6.99 -0.50 22.58
CA THR A 75 -6.77 0.29 23.80
C THR A 75 -8.06 0.57 24.58
N ALA A 76 -9.18 0.41 23.92
CA ALA A 76 -10.47 0.60 24.57
C ALA A 76 -10.83 -0.59 25.43
#